data_d6a65e5465eda1ca03d3c092f3f5d03a
#
_entry.id   d6a65e5465eda1ca03d3c092f3f5d03a
#
_cell.length_a   1.000
_cell.length_b   1.000
_cell.length_c   1.000
_cell.angle_alpha   90.00
_cell.angle_beta   90.00
_cell.angle_gamma   90.00
#
_symmetry.space_group_name_H-M   'P 1'
#
loop_
_entity.id
_entity.type
_entity.pdbx_description
1 polymer ?
#
loop_
_entity_poly.entity_id
_entity_poly.type
_entity_poly.pdbx_seq_one_letter_code
_entity_poly.pdbx_strand_id
1 'polypeptide(L)'
;MIAPTQIRPPENWQDFELLCKKLWGEIWNCPDIIKRNGRSGQKQCGVDIYGTPNGSTEYYGIQCKGKDNYTHAQLTKKEIDAEITKAKNFKPALKAFYFATTAVKDAAIEEYIREKNVENITNGGFAIDIFSWEDIVDLLKEHRLTYNWYINNCQYADNSDVNISISLDDDDDALHPEYFRITQKYKLRERNYTEDIWASIIPPVSIFNQTSNVDYRWCDIYFEVSNIGSTTIDDYKIYIQIDNCQK
;
A
#
# COMPACT_ATOMS: atom_id res chain seq x y z
N MET A 1 -19.92 11.27 -5.16
CA MET A 1 -18.76 12.15 -4.83
C MET A 1 -18.48 11.92 -3.36
N ILE A 2 -17.34 11.33 -3.02
CA ILE A 2 -16.95 11.13 -1.62
C ILE A 2 -16.37 12.46 -1.15
N ALA A 3 -16.84 12.95 0.00
CA ALA A 3 -16.30 14.20 0.57
C ALA A 3 -14.80 14.04 0.82
N PRO A 4 -13.96 15.03 0.49
CA PRO A 4 -12.53 14.93 0.74
C PRO A 4 -12.30 14.78 2.25
N THR A 5 -11.54 13.75 2.63
CA THR A 5 -11.15 13.53 4.02
C THR A 5 -10.23 14.66 4.46
N GLN A 6 -10.66 15.43 5.46
CA GLN A 6 -9.81 16.47 6.04
C GLN A 6 -8.73 15.81 6.90
N ILE A 7 -7.50 15.92 6.48
CA ILE A 7 -6.34 15.42 7.24
C ILE A 7 -5.98 16.48 8.27
N ARG A 8 -6.05 16.13 9.56
CA ARG A 8 -5.67 17.02 10.66
C ARG A 8 -4.20 16.90 10.99
N PRO A 9 -3.53 17.98 11.43
CA PRO A 9 -2.16 17.87 11.91
C PRO A 9 -2.09 17.05 13.21
N PRO A 10 -0.93 16.44 13.51
CA PRO A 10 -0.71 15.75 14.78
C PRO A 10 -0.92 16.69 15.99
N GLU A 11 -1.42 16.12 17.09
CA GLU A 11 -1.70 16.90 18.31
C GLU A 11 -0.44 17.32 19.06
N ASN A 12 0.63 16.54 18.92
CA ASN A 12 1.89 16.82 19.59
C ASN A 12 3.07 16.92 18.63
N TRP A 13 4.14 17.57 19.07
CA TRP A 13 5.31 17.84 18.25
C TRP A 13 6.11 16.56 17.93
N GLN A 14 6.09 15.55 18.80
CA GLN A 14 6.82 14.29 18.60
C GLN A 14 6.22 13.49 17.44
N ASP A 15 4.88 13.45 17.34
CA ASP A 15 4.17 12.79 16.27
C ASP A 15 4.34 13.57 14.96
N PHE A 16 4.42 14.91 15.03
CA PHE A 16 4.71 15.72 13.85
C PHE A 16 6.14 15.45 13.32
N GLU A 17 7.13 15.38 14.18
CA GLU A 17 8.48 14.97 13.75
C GLU A 17 8.51 13.54 13.18
N LEU A 18 7.73 12.61 13.76
CA LEU A 18 7.64 11.24 13.25
C LEU A 18 6.99 11.20 11.88
N LEU A 19 5.91 11.97 11.66
CA LEU A 19 5.26 12.12 10.38
C LEU A 19 6.24 12.68 9.34
N CYS A 20 6.91 13.78 9.66
CA CYS A 20 7.91 14.37 8.78
C CYS A 20 9.04 13.39 8.45
N LYS A 21 9.57 12.67 9.45
CA LYS A 21 10.60 11.66 9.19
C LYS A 21 10.14 10.60 8.20
N LYS A 22 8.90 10.09 8.32
CA LYS A 22 8.37 9.08 7.41
C LYS A 22 8.13 9.65 6.01
N LEU A 23 7.50 10.81 5.92
CA LEU A 23 7.18 11.46 4.66
C LEU A 23 8.44 11.76 3.84
N TRP A 24 9.41 12.43 4.45
CA TRP A 24 10.66 12.72 3.75
C TRP A 24 11.54 11.49 3.54
N GLY A 25 11.39 10.46 4.36
CA GLY A 25 12.02 9.16 4.10
C GLY A 25 11.53 8.54 2.79
N GLU A 26 10.23 8.66 2.50
CA GLU A 26 9.61 8.21 1.25
C GLU A 26 9.98 9.14 0.08
N ILE A 27 9.84 10.47 0.24
CA ILE A 27 10.19 11.49 -0.76
C ILE A 27 11.65 11.37 -1.21
N TRP A 28 12.55 11.22 -0.25
CA TRP A 28 13.99 11.13 -0.52
C TRP A 28 14.46 9.72 -0.86
N ASN A 29 13.55 8.76 -0.90
CA ASN A 29 13.86 7.36 -1.13
C ASN A 29 14.98 6.84 -0.23
N CYS A 30 14.91 7.18 1.06
CA CYS A 30 15.91 6.81 2.07
C CYS A 30 15.30 6.47 3.45
N PRO A 31 14.23 5.65 3.52
CA PRO A 31 13.47 5.42 4.75
C PRO A 31 14.32 4.82 5.88
N ASP A 32 15.35 4.05 5.52
CA ASP A 32 16.23 3.37 6.49
C ASP A 32 17.38 4.26 6.98
N ILE A 33 17.74 5.30 6.22
CA ILE A 33 18.88 6.17 6.50
C ILE A 33 18.46 7.44 7.22
N ILE A 34 17.27 7.97 6.93
CA ILE A 34 16.75 9.18 7.55
C ILE A 34 16.61 9.05 9.07
N LYS A 35 17.11 10.02 9.83
CA LYS A 35 17.18 9.95 11.29
C LYS A 35 16.71 11.24 11.95
N ARG A 36 16.17 11.10 13.14
CA ARG A 36 16.04 12.23 14.07
C ARG A 36 17.41 12.61 14.61
N ASN A 37 17.64 13.88 14.79
CA ASN A 37 18.93 14.41 15.21
C ASN A 37 19.05 14.51 16.72
N GLY A 38 19.53 13.45 17.34
CA GLY A 38 19.76 13.42 18.79
C GLY A 38 18.50 13.24 19.62
N ARG A 39 18.56 13.60 20.90
CA ARG A 39 17.48 13.55 21.88
C ARG A 39 17.12 14.95 22.34
N SER A 40 15.92 15.10 22.88
CA SER A 40 15.51 16.34 23.54
C SER A 40 16.57 16.82 24.55
N GLY A 41 16.91 18.11 24.49
CA GLY A 41 17.93 18.73 25.32
C GLY A 41 19.37 18.63 24.83
N GLN A 42 19.64 17.91 23.74
CA GLN A 42 20.96 17.91 23.09
C GLN A 42 21.05 19.04 22.05
N LYS A 43 22.32 19.44 21.72
CA LYS A 43 22.57 20.45 20.69
C LYS A 43 22.31 19.87 19.31
N GLN A 44 21.15 20.21 18.70
CA GLN A 44 20.71 19.73 17.42
C GLN A 44 21.03 20.66 16.24
N CYS A 45 21.63 21.79 16.50
CA CYS A 45 21.95 22.83 15.50
C CYS A 45 20.70 23.27 14.67
N GLY A 46 19.51 23.28 15.26
CA GLY A 46 18.28 23.65 14.55
C GLY A 46 17.84 22.66 13.47
N VAL A 47 18.33 21.43 13.52
CA VAL A 47 17.94 20.35 12.59
C VAL A 47 17.34 19.22 13.40
N ASP A 48 16.06 18.92 13.21
CA ASP A 48 15.36 17.86 13.94
C ASP A 48 15.48 16.52 13.23
N ILE A 49 15.50 16.55 11.89
CA ILE A 49 15.60 15.37 11.04
C ILE A 49 16.66 15.62 9.97
N TYR A 50 17.42 14.60 9.65
CA TYR A 50 18.37 14.64 8.54
C TYR A 50 18.45 13.33 7.78
N GLY A 51 18.82 13.40 6.51
CA GLY A 51 19.00 12.25 5.64
C GLY A 51 19.82 12.58 4.40
N THR A 52 20.10 11.56 3.60
CA THR A 52 20.83 11.68 2.34
C THR A 52 19.93 11.16 1.19
N PRO A 53 19.30 12.07 0.42
CA PRO A 53 18.36 11.69 -0.63
C PRO A 53 18.97 10.76 -1.68
N ASN A 54 18.23 9.73 -2.08
CA ASN A 54 18.60 8.80 -3.16
C ASN A 54 20.00 8.17 -3.01
N GLY A 55 20.44 7.92 -1.77
CA GLY A 55 21.77 7.36 -1.52
C GLY A 55 22.94 8.31 -1.83
N SER A 56 22.67 9.60 -1.99
CA SER A 56 23.71 10.61 -2.19
C SER A 56 24.60 10.76 -0.95
N THR A 57 25.72 11.48 -1.09
CA THR A 57 26.59 11.85 0.04
C THR A 57 26.21 13.21 0.63
N GLU A 58 25.23 13.90 0.05
CA GLU A 58 24.81 15.23 0.46
C GLU A 58 23.74 15.15 1.56
N TYR A 59 23.91 15.89 2.63
CA TYR A 59 22.99 15.91 3.76
C TYR A 59 21.89 16.96 3.57
N TYR A 60 20.66 16.55 3.80
CA TYR A 60 19.49 17.42 3.85
C TYR A 60 18.95 17.44 5.27
N GLY A 61 18.52 18.61 5.74
CA GLY A 61 17.98 18.78 7.08
C GLY A 61 16.56 19.32 7.08
N ILE A 62 15.80 18.96 8.11
CA ILE A 62 14.45 19.45 8.33
C ILE A 62 14.36 19.97 9.76
N GLN A 63 13.78 21.17 9.91
CA GLN A 63 13.35 21.72 11.18
C GLN A 63 11.83 21.62 11.25
N CYS A 64 11.33 20.92 12.25
CA CYS A 64 9.90 20.75 12.49
C CYS A 64 9.39 21.82 13.47
N LYS A 65 8.34 22.54 13.11
CA LYS A 65 7.69 23.54 13.96
C LYS A 65 6.21 23.24 14.13
N GLY A 66 5.87 22.53 15.20
CA GLY A 66 4.48 22.40 15.62
C GLY A 66 3.97 23.77 16.06
N LYS A 67 2.91 24.25 15.44
CA LYS A 67 2.22 25.50 15.81
C LYS A 67 0.81 25.15 16.25
N ASP A 68 0.32 25.90 17.21
CA ASP A 68 -1.05 25.72 17.71
C ASP A 68 -2.06 26.24 16.66
N ASN A 69 -2.80 25.30 16.09
CA ASN A 69 -3.81 25.61 15.08
C ASN A 69 -5.00 26.39 15.67
N TYR A 70 -5.26 26.27 16.97
CA TYR A 70 -6.34 26.98 17.63
C TYR A 70 -6.08 28.49 17.71
N THR A 71 -4.83 28.86 17.91
CA THR A 71 -4.41 30.28 18.00
C THR A 71 -3.95 30.84 16.65
N HIS A 72 -3.98 30.05 15.58
CA HIS A 72 -3.44 30.41 14.24
C HIS A 72 -2.01 30.91 14.30
N ALA A 73 -1.19 30.33 15.19
CA ALA A 73 0.20 30.72 15.37
C ALA A 73 1.02 30.44 14.11
N GLN A 74 1.71 31.44 13.60
CA GLN A 74 2.56 31.37 12.42
C GLN A 74 4.05 31.33 12.79
N LEU A 75 4.91 30.90 11.85
CA LEU A 75 6.34 31.13 11.97
C LEU A 75 6.64 32.62 11.82
N THR A 76 7.58 33.09 12.63
CA THR A 76 8.06 34.46 12.52
C THR A 76 9.38 34.53 11.76
N LYS A 77 9.63 35.64 11.08
CA LYS A 77 10.91 35.89 10.39
C LYS A 77 12.12 35.72 11.34
N LYS A 78 11.97 36.16 12.60
CA LYS A 78 13.02 36.00 13.63
C LYS A 78 13.28 34.53 13.97
N GLU A 79 12.26 33.68 14.07
CA GLU A 79 12.44 32.25 14.29
C GLU A 79 13.17 31.62 13.11
N ILE A 80 12.77 31.95 11.87
CA ILE A 80 13.41 31.46 10.65
C ILE A 80 14.91 31.80 10.62
N ASP A 81 15.24 33.06 10.82
CA ASP A 81 16.66 33.51 10.84
C ASP A 81 17.50 32.82 11.92
N ALA A 82 16.92 32.64 13.10
CA ALA A 82 17.59 31.95 14.19
C ALA A 82 17.88 30.47 13.85
N GLU A 83 16.94 29.77 13.24
CA GLU A 83 17.14 28.36 12.88
C GLU A 83 18.10 28.21 11.68
N ILE A 84 18.05 29.09 10.68
CA ILE A 84 19.03 29.12 9.59
C ILE A 84 20.44 29.31 10.14
N THR A 85 20.59 30.23 11.08
CA THR A 85 21.90 30.52 11.71
C THR A 85 22.43 29.29 12.49
N LYS A 86 21.57 28.58 13.18
CA LYS A 86 21.93 27.33 13.88
C LYS A 86 22.29 26.23 12.87
N ALA A 87 21.52 26.06 11.79
CA ALA A 87 21.71 25.03 10.78
C ALA A 87 23.06 25.14 10.04
N LYS A 88 23.61 26.34 9.92
CA LYS A 88 24.98 26.55 9.41
C LYS A 88 26.07 25.82 10.21
N ASN A 89 25.80 25.47 11.46
CA ASN A 89 26.73 24.73 12.32
C ASN A 89 26.56 23.21 12.23
N PHE A 90 25.60 22.69 11.46
CA PHE A 90 25.40 21.25 11.24
C PHE A 90 26.62 20.66 10.49
N LYS A 91 27.02 19.46 10.89
CA LYS A 91 28.19 18.79 10.28
C LYS A 91 27.83 17.35 9.91
N PRO A 92 28.13 16.92 8.68
CA PRO A 92 28.67 17.70 7.55
C PRO A 92 27.70 18.81 7.11
N ALA A 93 28.18 19.79 6.34
CA ALA A 93 27.34 20.90 5.87
C ALA A 93 26.15 20.40 5.08
N LEU A 94 24.99 21.04 5.29
CA LEU A 94 23.79 20.74 4.57
C LEU A 94 23.85 21.20 3.13
N LYS A 95 23.19 20.47 2.23
CA LYS A 95 22.89 20.88 0.86
C LYS A 95 21.55 21.62 0.77
N ALA A 96 20.57 21.18 1.57
CA ALA A 96 19.28 21.82 1.69
C ALA A 96 18.78 21.76 3.14
N PHE A 97 17.99 22.75 3.51
CA PHE A 97 17.37 22.88 4.82
C PHE A 97 15.91 23.28 4.67
N TYR A 98 15.02 22.44 5.18
CA TYR A 98 13.59 22.62 5.05
C TYR A 98 12.93 22.95 6.38
N PHE A 99 12.01 23.88 6.36
CA PHE A 99 11.07 24.09 7.45
C PHE A 99 9.81 23.26 7.16
N ALA A 100 9.40 22.45 8.10
CA ALA A 100 8.10 21.78 8.09
C ALA A 100 7.27 22.34 9.24
N THR A 101 6.02 22.76 8.98
CA THR A 101 5.18 23.35 10.01
C THR A 101 3.73 22.90 9.92
N THR A 102 3.07 22.80 11.08
CA THR A 102 1.62 22.59 11.17
C THR A 102 0.83 23.89 10.98
N ALA A 103 1.50 25.05 10.86
CA ALA A 103 0.85 26.31 10.55
C ALA A 103 0.23 26.29 9.15
N VAL A 104 -0.84 27.08 8.99
CA VAL A 104 -1.47 27.30 7.67
C VAL A 104 -0.53 28.12 6.78
N LYS A 105 -0.74 27.99 5.48
CA LYS A 105 0.06 28.66 4.46
C LYS A 105 -0.01 30.20 4.60
N ASP A 106 1.15 30.85 4.54
CA ASP A 106 1.29 32.30 4.66
C ASP A 106 2.21 32.82 3.55
N ALA A 107 1.61 33.57 2.61
CA ALA A 107 2.32 34.10 1.45
C ALA A 107 3.49 35.01 1.82
N ALA A 108 3.38 35.79 2.91
CA ALA A 108 4.47 36.70 3.36
C ALA A 108 5.65 35.92 3.94
N ILE A 109 5.40 34.80 4.60
CA ILE A 109 6.45 33.92 5.11
C ILE A 109 7.10 33.16 3.95
N GLU A 110 6.32 32.66 2.99
CA GLU A 110 6.87 32.01 1.79
C GLU A 110 7.74 32.96 0.96
N GLU A 111 7.30 34.21 0.77
CA GLU A 111 8.11 35.24 0.09
C GLU A 111 9.42 35.44 0.82
N TYR A 112 9.39 35.60 2.14
CA TYR A 112 10.57 35.76 2.96
C TYR A 112 11.53 34.57 2.86
N ILE A 113 11.03 33.34 2.84
CA ILE A 113 11.84 32.15 2.66
C ILE A 113 12.50 32.14 1.27
N ARG A 114 11.78 32.50 0.19
CA ARG A 114 12.37 32.60 -1.15
C ARG A 114 13.51 33.61 -1.20
N GLU A 115 13.33 34.78 -0.58
CA GLU A 115 14.39 35.80 -0.46
C GLU A 115 15.62 35.24 0.30
N LYS A 116 15.37 34.61 1.45
CA LYS A 116 16.44 33.98 2.26
C LYS A 116 17.14 32.84 1.53
N ASN A 117 16.42 32.06 0.74
CA ASN A 117 17.01 31.02 -0.09
C ASN A 117 18.03 31.61 -1.09
N VAL A 118 17.61 32.65 -1.84
CA VAL A 118 18.49 33.31 -2.80
C VAL A 118 19.73 33.90 -2.10
N GLU A 119 19.51 34.61 -0.99
CA GLU A 119 20.62 35.19 -0.18
C GLU A 119 21.59 34.10 0.28
N ASN A 120 21.08 33.01 0.85
CA ASN A 120 21.93 31.95 1.41
C ASN A 120 22.71 31.19 0.33
N ILE A 121 22.09 30.88 -0.82
CA ILE A 121 22.76 30.22 -1.95
C ILE A 121 23.84 31.12 -2.53
N THR A 122 23.57 32.43 -2.71
CA THR A 122 24.55 33.39 -3.22
C THR A 122 25.76 33.46 -2.32
N ASN A 123 25.57 33.29 -1.02
CA ASN A 123 26.67 33.26 -0.04
C ASN A 123 27.32 31.87 0.13
N GLY A 124 27.07 30.93 -0.78
CA GLY A 124 27.63 29.58 -0.74
C GLY A 124 27.06 28.67 0.33
N GLY A 125 25.88 29.00 0.87
CA GLY A 125 25.14 28.19 1.83
C GLY A 125 24.23 27.14 1.17
N PHE A 126 23.42 26.51 2.00
CA PHE A 126 22.44 25.51 1.60
C PHE A 126 21.16 26.14 1.02
N ALA A 127 20.42 25.38 0.22
CA ALA A 127 19.07 25.75 -0.22
C ALA A 127 18.07 25.74 0.96
N ILE A 128 17.10 26.65 0.93
CA ILE A 128 16.09 26.78 2.00
C ILE A 128 14.70 26.73 1.38
N ASP A 129 13.80 25.98 2.02
CA ASP A 129 12.39 25.94 1.65
C ASP A 129 11.50 25.75 2.87
N ILE A 130 10.17 25.95 2.70
CA ILE A 130 9.17 25.77 3.75
C ILE A 130 8.00 24.97 3.22
N PHE A 131 7.51 24.06 4.05
CA PHE A 131 6.31 23.25 3.82
C PHE A 131 5.31 23.54 4.93
N SER A 132 4.24 24.24 4.61
CA SER A 132 3.09 24.48 5.49
C SER A 132 2.25 23.22 5.61
N TRP A 133 1.24 23.22 6.47
CA TRP A 133 0.38 22.04 6.63
C TRP A 133 -0.32 21.62 5.33
N GLU A 134 -0.77 22.58 4.54
CA GLU A 134 -1.40 22.33 3.25
C GLU A 134 -0.43 21.63 2.27
N ASP A 135 0.82 22.09 2.21
CA ASP A 135 1.85 21.46 1.38
C ASP A 135 2.14 20.03 1.84
N ILE A 136 2.22 19.81 3.16
CA ILE A 136 2.42 18.49 3.75
C ILE A 136 1.25 17.55 3.43
N VAL A 137 0.01 18.06 3.49
CA VAL A 137 -1.18 17.28 3.12
C VAL A 137 -1.16 16.88 1.65
N ASP A 138 -0.72 17.77 0.77
CA ASP A 138 -0.63 17.47 -0.66
C ASP A 138 0.48 16.44 -0.93
N LEU A 139 1.64 16.59 -0.31
CA LEU A 139 2.71 15.59 -0.36
C LEU A 139 2.27 14.23 0.20
N LEU A 140 1.50 14.21 1.29
CA LEU A 140 0.96 12.97 1.86
C LEU A 140 0.07 12.23 0.87
N LYS A 141 -0.77 12.93 0.10
CA LYS A 141 -1.63 12.30 -0.92
C LYS A 141 -0.84 11.64 -2.05
N GLU A 142 0.34 12.19 -2.37
CA GLU A 142 1.25 11.64 -3.38
C GLU A 142 2.07 10.46 -2.84
N HIS A 143 2.32 10.42 -1.51
CA HIS A 143 3.16 9.41 -0.84
C HIS A 143 2.31 8.41 -0.05
N ARG A 144 1.84 7.39 -0.77
CA ARG A 144 0.78 6.49 -0.30
C ARG A 144 1.14 5.69 0.95
N LEU A 145 2.38 5.27 1.13
CA LEU A 145 2.79 4.48 2.31
C LEU A 145 2.67 5.33 3.58
N THR A 146 3.21 6.54 3.57
CA THR A 146 3.13 7.46 4.71
C THR A 146 1.70 7.94 4.93
N TYR A 147 0.93 8.20 3.86
CA TYR A 147 -0.48 8.54 3.96
C TYR A 147 -1.27 7.47 4.69
N ASN A 148 -1.20 6.22 4.25
CA ASN A 148 -1.92 5.11 4.86
C ASN A 148 -1.52 4.91 6.33
N TRP A 149 -0.23 4.98 6.62
CA TRP A 149 0.25 4.91 7.99
C TRP A 149 -0.35 6.02 8.86
N TYR A 150 -0.41 7.25 8.36
CA TYR A 150 -0.88 8.39 9.12
C TYR A 150 -2.39 8.34 9.38
N ILE A 151 -3.21 8.03 8.37
CA ILE A 151 -4.68 7.95 8.53
C ILE A 151 -5.13 6.77 9.40
N ASN A 152 -4.30 5.74 9.54
CA ASN A 152 -4.55 4.58 10.42
C ASN A 152 -3.94 4.76 11.82
N ASN A 153 -3.97 5.98 12.36
CA ASN A 153 -3.47 6.31 13.70
C ASN A 153 -2.01 5.89 13.93
N CYS A 154 -1.15 6.12 12.93
CA CYS A 154 0.26 5.75 12.97
C CYS A 154 0.52 4.23 13.05
N GLN A 155 -0.45 3.44 12.70
CA GLN A 155 -0.28 2.01 12.44
C GLN A 155 -0.03 1.81 10.94
N TYR A 156 0.81 0.85 10.59
CA TYR A 156 0.85 0.44 9.19
C TYR A 156 -0.53 -0.12 8.83
N ALA A 157 -1.13 0.39 7.75
CA ALA A 157 -2.31 -0.23 7.22
C ALA A 157 -1.98 -1.70 7.00
N ASP A 158 -2.87 -2.54 7.48
CA ASP A 158 -2.88 -3.93 7.12
C ASP A 158 -2.96 -4.00 5.61
N ASN A 159 -1.85 -4.28 4.97
CA ASN A 159 -1.82 -4.48 3.54
C ASN A 159 -2.36 -5.90 3.31
N SER A 160 -3.68 -6.03 3.48
CA SER A 160 -4.41 -7.20 3.05
C SER A 160 -4.51 -7.13 1.53
N ASP A 161 -3.53 -7.63 0.86
CA ASP A 161 -3.56 -7.79 -0.58
C ASP A 161 -3.79 -9.26 -0.88
N VAL A 162 -4.86 -9.55 -1.61
CA VAL A 162 -5.29 -10.91 -1.91
C VAL A 162 -5.20 -11.11 -3.41
N ASN A 163 -4.43 -12.10 -3.81
CA ASN A 163 -4.45 -12.60 -5.18
C ASN A 163 -5.45 -13.76 -5.26
N ILE A 164 -6.37 -13.69 -6.19
CA ILE A 164 -7.33 -14.77 -6.47
C ILE A 164 -7.02 -15.29 -7.87
N SER A 165 -6.64 -16.56 -7.96
CA SER A 165 -6.55 -17.26 -9.23
C SER A 165 -7.66 -18.31 -9.33
N ILE A 166 -8.17 -18.48 -10.52
CA ILE A 166 -9.20 -19.48 -10.86
C ILE A 166 -8.56 -20.38 -11.88
N SER A 167 -8.53 -21.68 -11.60
CA SER A 167 -8.04 -22.67 -12.55
C SER A 167 -9.06 -23.79 -12.70
N LEU A 168 -9.01 -24.42 -13.84
CA LEU A 168 -9.77 -25.59 -14.21
C LEU A 168 -8.80 -26.76 -14.35
N ASP A 169 -9.29 -27.98 -14.37
CA ASP A 169 -8.49 -29.23 -14.27
C ASP A 169 -7.23 -29.32 -15.17
N ASP A 170 -7.09 -28.49 -16.21
CA ASP A 170 -6.02 -28.57 -17.20
C ASP A 170 -5.15 -27.32 -17.34
N ASP A 171 -5.04 -26.46 -16.32
CA ASP A 171 -4.25 -25.22 -16.38
C ASP A 171 -4.64 -24.24 -17.53
N ASP A 172 -5.83 -24.41 -18.10
CA ASP A 172 -6.32 -23.58 -19.18
C ASP A 172 -7.22 -22.45 -18.64
N ASP A 173 -7.00 -21.22 -19.09
CA ASP A 173 -7.80 -20.05 -18.68
C ASP A 173 -9.24 -20.07 -19.22
N ALA A 174 -9.59 -21.09 -20.01
CA ALA A 174 -10.92 -21.25 -20.59
C ALA A 174 -11.36 -22.71 -20.59
N LEU A 175 -12.58 -22.94 -20.11
CA LEU A 175 -13.26 -24.22 -20.17
C LEU A 175 -13.79 -24.45 -21.58
N HIS A 176 -13.31 -25.51 -22.24
CA HIS A 176 -13.86 -26.00 -23.52
C HIS A 176 -14.58 -27.33 -23.31
N PRO A 177 -15.78 -27.34 -22.67
CA PRO A 177 -16.46 -28.60 -22.40
C PRO A 177 -16.95 -29.24 -23.69
N GLU A 178 -16.44 -30.43 -23.97
CA GLU A 178 -17.00 -31.27 -25.04
C GLU A 178 -18.09 -32.16 -24.48
N TYR A 179 -19.33 -31.94 -24.90
CA TYR A 179 -20.46 -32.71 -24.48
C TYR A 179 -20.76 -33.82 -25.48
N PHE A 180 -20.65 -35.06 -25.06
CA PHE A 180 -21.07 -36.21 -25.86
C PHE A 180 -22.39 -36.75 -25.36
N ARG A 181 -23.40 -36.79 -26.21
CA ARG A 181 -24.66 -37.44 -25.91
C ARG A 181 -24.57 -38.92 -26.27
N ILE A 182 -24.37 -39.78 -25.28
CA ILE A 182 -24.41 -41.23 -25.48
C ILE A 182 -25.87 -41.68 -25.42
N THR A 183 -26.44 -42.06 -26.57
CA THR A 183 -27.78 -42.63 -26.63
C THR A 183 -27.65 -44.17 -26.66
N GLN A 184 -27.87 -44.83 -25.54
CA GLN A 184 -27.92 -46.28 -25.51
C GLN A 184 -29.34 -46.74 -25.91
N LYS A 185 -29.44 -47.45 -27.01
CA LYS A 185 -30.70 -48.07 -27.41
C LYS A 185 -30.74 -49.48 -26.85
N TYR A 186 -31.62 -49.70 -25.92
CA TYR A 186 -31.88 -51.02 -25.38
C TYR A 186 -32.94 -51.69 -26.23
N LYS A 187 -32.67 -52.92 -26.71
CA LYS A 187 -33.65 -53.77 -27.36
C LYS A 187 -34.14 -54.75 -26.30
N LEU A 188 -35.38 -54.57 -25.85
CA LEU A 188 -35.99 -55.54 -24.98
C LEU A 188 -36.16 -56.86 -25.76
N ARG A 189 -35.51 -57.92 -25.31
CA ARG A 189 -35.67 -59.26 -25.81
C ARG A 189 -36.76 -59.91 -24.98
N GLU A 190 -37.88 -60.22 -25.60
CA GLU A 190 -38.87 -61.06 -24.92
C GLU A 190 -38.24 -62.39 -24.58
N ARG A 191 -38.23 -62.77 -23.33
CA ARG A 191 -37.75 -64.05 -22.84
C ARG A 191 -38.81 -65.04 -22.99
N ASN A 192 -38.70 -66.03 -23.92
CA ASN A 192 -39.52 -67.20 -23.93
C ASN A 192 -39.07 -68.14 -22.80
N TYR A 193 -39.89 -68.34 -21.84
CA TYR A 193 -39.64 -69.06 -20.59
C TYR A 193 -39.39 -70.55 -20.69
N THR A 194 -39.22 -71.11 -21.88
CA THR A 194 -39.15 -72.56 -22.04
C THR A 194 -37.76 -73.17 -22.33
N GLU A 195 -36.68 -72.34 -22.41
CA GLU A 195 -35.41 -72.93 -22.86
C GLU A 195 -34.18 -72.66 -22.02
N ASP A 196 -34.19 -71.98 -20.89
CA ASP A 196 -32.92 -71.58 -20.24
C ASP A 196 -32.81 -71.95 -18.76
N ILE A 197 -32.84 -73.24 -18.44
CA ILE A 197 -32.37 -73.72 -17.12
C ILE A 197 -30.84 -73.68 -17.02
N TRP A 198 -30.15 -73.68 -18.14
CA TRP A 198 -28.66 -73.66 -18.14
C TRP A 198 -28.01 -72.26 -18.15
N ALA A 199 -28.74 -71.23 -18.50
CA ALA A 199 -28.24 -69.86 -18.53
C ALA A 199 -28.15 -69.17 -17.14
N SER A 200 -28.72 -69.77 -16.10
CA SER A 200 -28.66 -69.27 -14.73
C SER A 200 -27.41 -69.65 -13.95
N ILE A 201 -26.50 -70.43 -14.52
CA ILE A 201 -25.26 -70.91 -13.83
C ILE A 201 -24.03 -70.12 -14.24
N ILE A 202 -24.06 -69.38 -15.33
CA ILE A 202 -22.94 -68.55 -15.74
C ILE A 202 -23.22 -67.12 -15.32
N PRO A 203 -22.48 -66.56 -14.32
CA PRO A 203 -22.66 -65.16 -14.03
C PRO A 203 -22.30 -64.37 -15.30
N PRO A 204 -23.03 -63.30 -15.61
CA PRO A 204 -22.71 -62.49 -16.76
C PRO A 204 -21.30 -61.96 -16.55
N VAL A 205 -20.38 -62.41 -17.41
CA VAL A 205 -19.04 -61.77 -17.49
C VAL A 205 -19.27 -60.35 -17.94
N SER A 206 -19.35 -59.46 -16.99
CA SER A 206 -19.33 -58.07 -17.29
C SER A 206 -17.92 -57.73 -17.82
N ILE A 207 -17.77 -57.72 -19.13
CA ILE A 207 -16.66 -57.06 -19.76
C ILE A 207 -16.91 -55.54 -19.57
N PHE A 208 -16.75 -55.11 -18.36
CA PHE A 208 -16.58 -53.70 -18.12
C PHE A 208 -15.10 -53.42 -18.34
N ASN A 209 -14.77 -52.94 -19.54
CA ASN A 209 -13.63 -52.13 -19.66
C ASN A 209 -13.79 -51.05 -18.58
N GLN A 210 -12.85 -51.01 -17.64
CA GLN A 210 -12.70 -49.86 -16.77
C GLN A 210 -12.20 -48.70 -17.63
N THR A 211 -13.08 -48.12 -18.40
CA THR A 211 -12.94 -46.74 -18.80
C THR A 211 -13.22 -45.96 -17.53
N SER A 212 -12.27 -45.19 -17.09
CA SER A 212 -12.46 -44.20 -16.03
C SER A 212 -13.80 -43.53 -16.26
N ASN A 213 -14.73 -43.72 -15.34
CA ASN A 213 -16.04 -43.04 -15.39
C ASN A 213 -15.80 -41.59 -15.04
N VAL A 214 -15.38 -40.78 -15.99
CA VAL A 214 -15.40 -39.34 -15.86
C VAL A 214 -16.86 -38.92 -15.93
N ASP A 215 -17.41 -38.46 -14.84
CA ASP A 215 -18.77 -37.96 -14.79
C ASP A 215 -18.80 -36.52 -15.33
N TYR A 216 -18.99 -36.39 -16.63
CA TYR A 216 -19.05 -35.11 -17.35
C TYR A 216 -20.19 -34.17 -16.93
N ARG A 217 -20.98 -34.54 -15.94
CA ARG A 217 -22.01 -33.66 -15.36
C ARG A 217 -21.43 -32.66 -14.37
N TRP A 218 -20.21 -32.87 -13.93
CA TRP A 218 -19.52 -32.06 -12.94
C TRP A 218 -18.27 -31.51 -13.53
N CYS A 219 -18.00 -30.26 -13.19
CA CYS A 219 -16.76 -29.55 -13.51
C CYS A 219 -16.20 -28.99 -12.21
N ASP A 220 -14.98 -29.35 -11.89
CA ASP A 220 -14.31 -28.82 -10.72
C ASP A 220 -13.64 -27.50 -11.06
N ILE A 221 -13.98 -26.47 -10.32
CA ILE A 221 -13.37 -25.14 -10.42
C ILE A 221 -12.52 -24.94 -9.17
N TYR A 222 -11.22 -24.74 -9.36
CA TYR A 222 -10.27 -24.51 -8.28
C TYR A 222 -10.09 -23.02 -8.08
N PHE A 223 -10.24 -22.58 -6.84
CA PHE A 223 -9.97 -21.21 -6.42
C PHE A 223 -8.76 -21.23 -5.51
N GLU A 224 -7.71 -20.55 -5.91
CA GLU A 224 -6.58 -20.28 -5.05
C GLU A 224 -6.66 -18.85 -4.55
N VAL A 225 -6.68 -18.68 -3.24
CA VAL A 225 -6.69 -17.38 -2.57
C VAL A 225 -5.38 -17.24 -1.83
N SER A 226 -4.48 -16.40 -2.36
CA SER A 226 -3.17 -16.16 -1.78
C SER A 226 -3.15 -14.79 -1.12
N ASN A 227 -2.82 -14.74 0.17
CA ASN A 227 -2.54 -13.49 0.84
C ASN A 227 -1.12 -13.04 0.47
N ILE A 228 -1.01 -12.03 -0.40
CA ILE A 228 0.26 -11.40 -0.78
C ILE A 228 0.55 -10.13 0.03
N GLY A 229 -0.34 -9.80 0.97
CA GLY A 229 -0.16 -8.71 1.91
C GLY A 229 0.76 -9.07 3.08
N SER A 230 1.04 -8.08 3.92
CA SER A 230 1.90 -8.22 5.11
C SER A 230 1.18 -8.67 6.37
N THR A 231 -0.14 -8.79 6.34
CA THR A 231 -0.98 -9.10 7.50
C THR A 231 -1.82 -10.34 7.29
N THR A 232 -2.08 -11.06 8.38
CA THR A 232 -3.02 -12.18 8.39
C THR A 232 -4.45 -11.68 8.14
N ILE A 233 -5.19 -12.36 7.28
CA ILE A 233 -6.59 -12.07 7.03
C ILE A 233 -7.40 -13.11 7.79
N ASP A 234 -8.11 -12.65 8.81
CA ASP A 234 -9.02 -13.48 9.59
C ASP A 234 -10.47 -13.19 9.16
N ASP A 235 -11.34 -14.18 9.26
CA ASP A 235 -12.80 -14.05 9.02
C ASP A 235 -13.20 -13.53 7.63
N TYR A 236 -12.60 -14.06 6.55
CA TYR A 236 -13.00 -13.71 5.19
C TYR A 236 -14.21 -14.50 4.69
N LYS A 237 -14.93 -13.91 3.73
CA LYS A 237 -16.02 -14.55 2.98
C LYS A 237 -15.73 -14.44 1.49
N ILE A 238 -15.92 -15.57 0.81
CA ILE A 238 -15.79 -15.61 -0.65
C ILE A 238 -17.22 -15.66 -1.22
N TYR A 239 -17.54 -14.74 -2.12
CA TYR A 239 -18.79 -14.74 -2.88
C TYR A 239 -18.45 -15.10 -4.32
N ILE A 240 -19.07 -16.20 -4.80
CA ILE A 240 -18.92 -16.67 -6.17
C ILE A 240 -20.23 -16.41 -6.89
N GLN A 241 -20.18 -15.62 -7.95
CA GLN A 241 -21.31 -15.38 -8.83
C GLN A 241 -20.98 -15.93 -10.21
N ILE A 242 -21.84 -16.80 -10.73
CA ILE A 242 -21.71 -17.39 -12.05
C ILE A 242 -22.82 -16.81 -12.93
N ASP A 243 -22.43 -15.99 -13.89
CA ASP A 243 -23.33 -15.34 -14.81
C ASP A 243 -23.49 -16.17 -16.11
N ASN A 244 -24.64 -16.06 -16.76
CA ASN A 244 -24.93 -16.66 -18.07
C ASN A 244 -24.92 -18.19 -18.14
N CYS A 245 -25.23 -18.90 -17.05
CA CYS A 245 -25.52 -20.31 -17.14
C CYS A 245 -26.81 -20.52 -17.94
N GLN A 246 -26.71 -20.84 -19.22
CA GLN A 246 -27.85 -21.31 -20.01
C GLN A 246 -28.11 -22.78 -19.66
N LYS A 247 -29.38 -23.09 -19.37
CA LYS A 247 -29.87 -24.47 -19.11
C LYS A 247 -29.95 -25.31 -20.38
#